data_27cfe415c10747f1a1222b21af47127c
#
_entry.id   27cfe415c10747f1a1222b21af47127c
#
_cell.length_a   1.000
_cell.length_b   1.000
_cell.length_c   1.000
_cell.angle_alpha   90.00
_cell.angle_beta   90.00
_cell.angle_gamma   90.00
#
_symmetry.space_group_name_H-M   'P 1'
#
loop_
_entity.id
_entity.type
_entity.pdbx_description
1 polymer ?
#
loop_
_entity_poly.entity_id
_entity_poly.type
_entity_poly.pdbx_seq_one_letter_code
_entity_poly.pdbx_strand_id
1 'polypeptide(L)'
;MHWADFTAEKLSKERGNKQVACSGITPSGEFHIGHIREILSAEMIHRACLDAGLDSRYIFIVDSMDPLRRVYPFLSQEYEKYIGCPLAFIPAPDSDGNPDPNGLSYAEYFLGPFLDALAEIGVFPEVIMNHETYSSGQFAEKIDSAIEQAEEIREIIETISGRELDVNWFPYKPLGSDGSMDGVTVTGYEKPFVHWTDRHGKSGSSDIRKAEGKLPWRIDWAARWGIHGITCEPAGKDHGAAGGSFDTGLPICKLLGSEPPSKMVYEWIQVKGAGPMSSSSGNTVGPIEALNLVPPEILRYLIAGSKMNRHIDFNTGSALFQMADEYERLVSDPPNPDNEDLTKRQRVAAITQSGAMRLSQIKRGSDPVDSLAGVTFRHLAMLAQIKTSDDDVWNSLRISGHLSGKPNSALQNRLERMRNWIGSIHFPEDARINIQKEIDEN
;
A
#
# COMPACT_ATOMS: atom_id res chain seq x y z
N MET A 1 -18.42 16.21 -0.98
CA MET A 1 -18.28 14.84 -1.47
C MET A 1 -16.95 14.32 -0.98
N HIS A 2 -16.89 13.07 -0.53
CA HIS A 2 -15.64 12.41 -0.16
C HIS A 2 -14.77 12.20 -1.40
N TRP A 3 -13.42 12.19 -1.26
CA TRP A 3 -12.51 12.09 -2.40
C TRP A 3 -12.70 10.83 -3.24
N ALA A 4 -13.00 9.68 -2.60
CA ALA A 4 -13.24 8.43 -3.32
C ALA A 4 -14.54 8.48 -4.12
N ASP A 5 -15.62 9.06 -3.57
CA ASP A 5 -16.89 9.22 -4.27
C ASP A 5 -16.76 10.18 -5.45
N PHE A 6 -16.00 11.27 -5.27
CA PHE A 6 -15.69 12.18 -6.37
C PHE A 6 -14.90 11.48 -7.49
N THR A 7 -13.95 10.62 -7.13
CA THR A 7 -13.20 9.84 -8.10
C THR A 7 -14.09 8.85 -8.84
N ALA A 8 -14.97 8.14 -8.13
CA ALA A 8 -15.92 7.21 -8.74
C ALA A 8 -16.87 7.90 -9.73
N GLU A 9 -17.39 9.08 -9.36
CA GLU A 9 -18.23 9.89 -10.26
C GLU A 9 -17.45 10.34 -11.52
N LYS A 10 -16.21 10.78 -11.35
CA LYS A 10 -15.33 11.15 -12.46
C LYS A 10 -15.09 9.95 -13.38
N LEU A 11 -14.72 8.80 -12.83
CA LEU A 11 -14.46 7.58 -13.58
C LEU A 11 -15.70 7.13 -14.37
N SER A 12 -16.88 7.18 -13.77
CA SER A 12 -18.15 6.86 -14.44
C SER A 12 -18.36 7.74 -15.68
N LYS A 13 -18.07 9.04 -15.60
CA LYS A 13 -18.20 9.98 -16.71
C LYS A 13 -17.15 9.76 -17.81
N GLU A 14 -15.91 9.46 -17.44
CA GLU A 14 -14.78 9.34 -18.36
C GLU A 14 -14.68 7.95 -18.98
N ARG A 15 -15.05 6.90 -18.26
CA ARG A 15 -14.79 5.49 -18.60
C ARG A 15 -16.05 4.61 -18.68
N GLY A 16 -17.21 5.14 -18.30
CA GLY A 16 -18.46 4.38 -18.28
C GLY A 16 -18.62 3.47 -17.07
N ASN A 17 -19.31 2.34 -17.26
CA ASN A 17 -19.74 1.49 -16.15
C ASN A 17 -18.64 0.56 -15.59
N LYS A 18 -17.73 0.07 -16.44
CA LYS A 18 -16.71 -0.90 -16.03
C LYS A 18 -15.46 -0.19 -15.51
N GLN A 19 -15.08 -0.53 -14.27
CA GLN A 19 -13.91 0.07 -13.62
C GLN A 19 -12.95 -1.00 -13.12
N VAL A 20 -11.65 -0.73 -13.26
CA VAL A 20 -10.59 -1.53 -12.66
C VAL A 20 -9.70 -0.59 -11.84
N ALA A 21 -9.85 -0.64 -10.53
CA ALA A 21 -8.93 0.02 -9.61
C ALA A 21 -7.70 -0.86 -9.39
N CYS A 22 -6.53 -0.26 -9.35
CA CYS A 22 -5.27 -0.99 -9.21
C CYS A 22 -4.38 -0.35 -8.16
N SER A 23 -3.56 -1.19 -7.54
CA SER A 23 -2.36 -0.82 -6.79
C SER A 23 -1.21 -1.75 -7.18
N GLY A 24 0.04 -1.31 -6.99
CA GLY A 24 1.19 -2.12 -7.37
C GLY A 24 2.36 -1.89 -6.42
N ILE A 25 2.96 -2.96 -5.88
CA ILE A 25 4.09 -2.86 -4.95
C ILE A 25 5.15 -3.92 -5.26
N THR A 26 6.43 -3.52 -5.16
CA THR A 26 7.57 -4.43 -5.23
C THR A 26 7.83 -5.07 -3.86
N PRO A 27 7.80 -6.40 -3.71
CA PRO A 27 8.06 -7.09 -2.44
C PRO A 27 9.56 -7.19 -2.17
N SER A 28 10.23 -6.03 -2.03
CA SER A 28 11.68 -5.94 -1.86
C SER A 28 12.18 -6.18 -0.42
N GLY A 29 11.26 -6.33 0.53
CA GLY A 29 11.50 -6.53 1.96
C GLY A 29 10.20 -6.40 2.73
N GLU A 30 10.28 -6.31 4.05
CA GLU A 30 9.11 -6.13 4.90
C GLU A 30 8.30 -4.90 4.50
N PHE A 31 6.98 -5.08 4.44
CA PHE A 31 6.07 -3.99 4.16
C PHE A 31 5.89 -3.10 5.40
N HIS A 32 5.67 -1.82 5.19
CA HIS A 32 5.38 -0.85 6.25
C HIS A 32 4.03 -0.17 6.03
N ILE A 33 3.55 0.57 7.04
CA ILE A 33 2.23 1.21 7.00
C ILE A 33 2.06 2.19 5.81
N GLY A 34 3.15 2.70 5.24
CA GLY A 34 3.12 3.51 4.03
C GLY A 34 2.48 2.79 2.85
N HIS A 35 2.70 1.49 2.70
CA HIS A 35 2.09 0.67 1.65
C HIS A 35 0.58 0.50 1.85
N ILE A 36 0.09 0.56 3.10
CA ILE A 36 -1.35 0.54 3.38
C ILE A 36 -2.08 1.72 2.73
N ARG A 37 -1.42 2.89 2.62
CA ARG A 37 -2.03 4.03 1.93
C ARG A 37 -2.25 3.78 0.45
N GLU A 38 -1.30 3.16 -0.22
CA GLU A 38 -1.44 2.77 -1.62
C GLU A 38 -2.62 1.83 -1.82
N ILE A 39 -2.61 0.74 -1.07
CA ILE A 39 -3.66 -0.29 -1.10
C ILE A 39 -5.04 0.31 -0.81
N LEU A 40 -5.18 0.99 0.34
CA LEU A 40 -6.47 1.54 0.75
C LEU A 40 -6.95 2.68 -0.16
N SER A 41 -6.06 3.43 -0.80
CA SER A 41 -6.47 4.45 -1.77
C SER A 41 -7.20 3.83 -2.96
N ALA A 42 -6.66 2.76 -3.53
CA ALA A 42 -7.27 2.04 -4.65
C ALA A 42 -8.53 1.27 -4.22
N GLU A 43 -8.49 0.60 -3.07
CA GLU A 43 -9.60 -0.17 -2.54
C GLU A 43 -10.81 0.71 -2.18
N MET A 44 -10.58 1.90 -1.61
CA MET A 44 -11.66 2.84 -1.31
C MET A 44 -12.31 3.43 -2.57
N ILE A 45 -11.54 3.63 -3.64
CA ILE A 45 -12.09 4.00 -4.96
C ILE A 45 -12.95 2.86 -5.50
N HIS A 46 -12.45 1.62 -5.43
CA HIS A 46 -13.21 0.43 -5.81
C HIS A 46 -14.55 0.35 -5.05
N ARG A 47 -14.54 0.50 -3.71
CA ARG A 47 -15.79 0.51 -2.91
C ARG A 47 -16.72 1.65 -3.32
N ALA A 48 -16.18 2.85 -3.54
CA ALA A 48 -16.98 3.99 -3.97
C ALA A 48 -17.61 3.77 -5.36
N CYS A 49 -16.89 3.11 -6.28
CA CYS A 49 -17.44 2.69 -7.57
C CYS A 49 -18.61 1.70 -7.39
N LEU A 50 -18.44 0.69 -6.54
CA LEU A 50 -19.51 -0.27 -6.23
C LEU A 50 -20.72 0.40 -5.56
N ASP A 51 -20.48 1.38 -4.67
CA ASP A 51 -21.54 2.15 -4.00
C ASP A 51 -22.30 3.07 -4.98
N ALA A 52 -21.63 3.52 -6.04
CA ALA A 52 -22.23 4.25 -7.15
C ALA A 52 -22.94 3.34 -8.19
N GLY A 53 -22.98 2.02 -7.97
CA GLY A 53 -23.61 1.05 -8.86
C GLY A 53 -22.79 0.68 -10.09
N LEU A 54 -21.49 0.99 -10.10
CA LEU A 54 -20.59 0.63 -11.19
C LEU A 54 -20.10 -0.82 -11.04
N ASP A 55 -19.81 -1.46 -12.18
CA ASP A 55 -19.11 -2.75 -12.24
C ASP A 55 -17.61 -2.51 -12.01
N SER A 56 -17.14 -2.82 -10.81
CA SER A 56 -15.79 -2.50 -10.40
C SER A 56 -15.03 -3.74 -9.90
N ARG A 57 -13.77 -3.88 -10.35
CA ARG A 57 -12.78 -4.85 -9.84
C ARG A 57 -11.65 -4.10 -9.13
N TYR A 58 -11.04 -4.74 -8.16
CA TYR A 58 -9.81 -4.27 -7.53
C TYR A 58 -8.71 -5.30 -7.68
N ILE A 59 -7.62 -4.93 -8.34
CA ILE A 59 -6.45 -5.76 -8.56
C ILE A 59 -5.25 -5.20 -7.80
N PHE A 60 -4.42 -6.08 -7.28
CA PHE A 60 -3.14 -5.77 -6.66
C PHE A 60 -2.03 -6.46 -7.42
N ILE A 61 -1.21 -5.68 -8.13
CA ILE A 61 -0.09 -6.20 -8.91
C ILE A 61 1.15 -6.23 -8.02
N VAL A 62 1.70 -7.42 -7.85
CA VAL A 62 2.97 -7.63 -7.15
C VAL A 62 4.09 -7.60 -8.17
N ASP A 63 4.99 -6.61 -8.05
CA ASP A 63 6.12 -6.40 -8.97
C ASP A 63 7.23 -7.45 -8.74
N SER A 64 6.85 -8.71 -8.85
CA SER A 64 7.69 -9.88 -8.59
C SER A 64 8.80 -10.10 -9.63
N MET A 65 8.68 -9.48 -10.82
CA MET A 65 9.75 -9.43 -11.84
C MET A 65 10.76 -8.31 -11.59
N ASP A 66 10.57 -7.46 -10.60
CA ASP A 66 11.58 -6.48 -10.23
C ASP A 66 12.82 -7.17 -9.68
N PRO A 67 14.03 -6.67 -10.03
CA PRO A 67 15.26 -7.28 -9.58
C PRO A 67 15.61 -6.95 -8.13
N LEU A 68 16.31 -7.84 -7.46
CA LEU A 68 17.03 -7.52 -6.23
C LEU A 68 18.09 -6.46 -6.56
N ARG A 69 17.96 -5.27 -5.96
CA ARG A 69 18.81 -4.12 -6.31
C ARG A 69 20.11 -4.07 -5.53
N ARG A 70 20.13 -4.65 -4.33
CA ARG A 70 21.29 -4.71 -3.42
C ARG A 70 21.06 -5.74 -2.34
N VAL A 71 22.10 -6.12 -1.64
CA VAL A 71 21.97 -6.87 -0.38
C VAL A 71 21.44 -5.92 0.69
N TYR A 72 20.24 -6.20 1.19
CA TYR A 72 19.63 -5.41 2.28
C TYR A 72 20.24 -5.81 3.63
N PRO A 73 20.16 -4.95 4.69
CA PRO A 73 20.78 -5.22 5.99
C PRO A 73 20.31 -6.51 6.69
N PHE A 74 19.14 -7.00 6.36
CA PHE A 74 18.58 -8.25 6.90
C PHE A 74 18.97 -9.49 6.08
N LEU A 75 19.72 -9.34 5.00
CA LEU A 75 20.21 -10.42 4.14
C LEU A 75 21.68 -10.70 4.39
N SER A 76 22.09 -11.95 4.30
CA SER A 76 23.50 -12.33 4.30
C SER A 76 24.19 -11.94 2.98
N GLN A 77 25.52 -11.87 2.99
CA GLN A 77 26.31 -11.57 1.81
C GLN A 77 26.13 -12.60 0.66
N GLU A 78 25.61 -13.77 0.96
CA GLU A 78 25.31 -14.78 -0.06
C GLU A 78 24.29 -14.32 -1.10
N TYR A 79 23.50 -13.25 -0.80
CA TYR A 79 22.60 -12.64 -1.75
C TYR A 79 23.28 -11.80 -2.83
N GLU A 80 24.58 -11.51 -2.73
CA GLU A 80 25.31 -10.78 -3.78
C GLU A 80 25.18 -11.45 -5.15
N LYS A 81 25.15 -12.78 -5.19
CA LYS A 81 24.99 -13.55 -6.44
C LYS A 81 23.61 -13.37 -7.11
N TYR A 82 22.63 -12.86 -6.38
CA TYR A 82 21.27 -12.66 -6.86
C TYR A 82 20.97 -11.20 -7.24
N ILE A 83 21.94 -10.29 -7.11
CA ILE A 83 21.74 -8.90 -7.53
C ILE A 83 21.43 -8.86 -9.02
N GLY A 84 20.35 -8.16 -9.38
CA GLY A 84 19.83 -8.08 -10.75
C GLY A 84 18.87 -9.22 -11.13
N CYS A 85 18.70 -10.25 -10.30
CA CYS A 85 17.74 -11.34 -10.52
C CYS A 85 16.34 -10.95 -10.07
N PRO A 86 15.26 -11.36 -10.78
CA PRO A 86 13.89 -11.12 -10.36
C PRO A 86 13.57 -11.72 -8.99
N LEU A 87 12.82 -10.99 -8.16
CA LEU A 87 12.45 -11.42 -6.81
C LEU A 87 11.63 -12.72 -6.79
N ALA A 88 10.90 -13.02 -7.87
CA ALA A 88 10.17 -14.29 -8.02
C ALA A 88 11.09 -15.50 -8.23
N PHE A 89 12.35 -15.30 -8.67
CA PHE A 89 13.24 -16.39 -9.10
C PHE A 89 14.42 -16.59 -8.14
N ILE A 90 14.45 -15.86 -7.06
CA ILE A 90 15.45 -16.03 -6.01
C ILE A 90 14.82 -16.60 -4.74
N PRO A 91 15.56 -17.40 -3.96
CA PRO A 91 15.06 -17.98 -2.73
C PRO A 91 14.76 -16.93 -1.66
N ALA A 92 13.83 -17.24 -0.77
CA ALA A 92 13.57 -16.48 0.45
C ALA A 92 14.76 -16.55 1.43
N PRO A 93 14.91 -15.56 2.34
CA PRO A 93 15.84 -15.68 3.44
C PRO A 93 15.33 -16.64 4.53
N ASP A 94 16.24 -17.41 5.13
CA ASP A 94 16.02 -18.10 6.39
C ASP A 94 16.08 -17.13 7.59
N SER A 95 15.98 -17.65 8.81
CA SER A 95 16.05 -16.85 10.05
C SER A 95 17.36 -16.09 10.24
N ASP A 96 18.45 -16.53 9.61
CA ASP A 96 19.79 -15.91 9.67
C ASP A 96 20.06 -15.02 8.46
N GLY A 97 19.07 -14.87 7.57
CA GLY A 97 19.16 -14.06 6.36
C GLY A 97 19.83 -14.75 5.19
N ASN A 98 20.11 -16.08 5.27
CA ASN A 98 20.72 -16.82 4.17
C ASN A 98 19.67 -17.32 3.17
N PRO A 99 20.03 -17.50 1.88
CA PRO A 99 19.12 -18.04 0.90
C PRO A 99 18.67 -19.47 1.25
N ASP A 100 17.36 -19.69 1.39
CA ASP A 100 16.79 -21.05 1.57
C ASP A 100 16.26 -21.60 0.23
N PRO A 101 17.00 -22.48 -0.45
CA PRO A 101 16.59 -23.02 -1.75
C PRO A 101 15.38 -23.96 -1.68
N ASN A 102 14.96 -24.37 -0.50
CA ASN A 102 13.81 -25.27 -0.29
C ASN A 102 12.56 -24.50 0.18
N GLY A 103 12.68 -23.21 0.43
CA GLY A 103 11.62 -22.34 0.89
C GLY A 103 10.78 -21.73 -0.25
N LEU A 104 10.06 -20.69 0.11
CA LEU A 104 9.32 -19.86 -0.85
C LEU A 104 10.28 -19.06 -1.74
N SER A 105 9.76 -18.45 -2.81
CA SER A 105 10.48 -17.37 -3.47
C SER A 105 10.56 -16.14 -2.55
N TYR A 106 11.56 -15.29 -2.78
CA TYR A 106 11.72 -14.03 -2.06
C TYR A 106 10.44 -13.18 -2.10
N ALA A 107 9.82 -13.09 -3.28
CA ALA A 107 8.59 -12.32 -3.47
C ALA A 107 7.43 -12.87 -2.63
N GLU A 108 7.21 -14.18 -2.61
CA GLU A 108 6.13 -14.82 -1.85
C GLU A 108 6.35 -14.70 -0.35
N TYR A 109 7.59 -14.82 0.12
CA TYR A 109 7.96 -14.73 1.53
C TYR A 109 7.55 -13.38 2.15
N PHE A 110 7.89 -12.27 1.50
CA PHE A 110 7.54 -10.94 2.00
C PHE A 110 6.09 -10.58 1.74
N LEU A 111 5.46 -11.14 0.69
CA LEU A 111 4.07 -10.87 0.36
C LEU A 111 3.09 -11.52 1.36
N GLY A 112 3.36 -12.76 1.80
CA GLY A 112 2.44 -13.53 2.64
C GLY A 112 1.93 -12.76 3.86
N PRO A 113 2.80 -12.31 4.79
CA PRO A 113 2.38 -11.55 5.97
C PRO A 113 1.63 -10.25 5.66
N PHE A 114 1.93 -9.64 4.51
CA PHE A 114 1.22 -8.44 4.07
C PHE A 114 -0.22 -8.76 3.65
N LEU A 115 -0.44 -9.86 2.93
CA LEU A 115 -1.80 -10.30 2.57
C LEU A 115 -2.63 -10.66 3.81
N ASP A 116 -2.01 -11.26 4.83
CA ASP A 116 -2.68 -11.54 6.11
C ASP A 116 -3.13 -10.22 6.79
N ALA A 117 -2.27 -9.21 6.81
CA ALA A 117 -2.62 -7.88 7.33
C ALA A 117 -3.72 -7.22 6.49
N LEU A 118 -3.70 -7.37 5.16
CA LEU A 118 -4.77 -6.87 4.28
C LEU A 118 -6.11 -7.53 4.59
N ALA A 119 -6.12 -8.85 4.82
CA ALA A 119 -7.33 -9.58 5.18
C ALA A 119 -7.92 -9.07 6.52
N GLU A 120 -7.07 -8.78 7.51
CA GLU A 120 -7.51 -8.23 8.81
C GLU A 120 -8.15 -6.84 8.66
N ILE A 121 -7.65 -6.00 7.77
CA ILE A 121 -8.27 -4.69 7.46
C ILE A 121 -9.42 -4.76 6.44
N GLY A 122 -9.85 -5.97 6.06
CA GLY A 122 -10.99 -6.19 5.17
C GLY A 122 -10.70 -5.86 3.71
N VAL A 123 -9.48 -6.07 3.24
CA VAL A 123 -9.05 -5.85 1.86
C VAL A 123 -8.73 -7.18 1.20
N PHE A 124 -9.47 -7.52 0.14
CA PHE A 124 -9.36 -8.78 -0.60
C PHE A 124 -9.20 -8.49 -2.09
N PRO A 125 -8.00 -8.09 -2.55
CA PRO A 125 -7.76 -7.82 -3.96
C PRO A 125 -7.66 -9.11 -4.77
N GLU A 126 -7.86 -9.01 -6.07
CA GLU A 126 -7.34 -9.99 -7.01
C GLU A 126 -5.82 -9.78 -7.12
N VAL A 127 -5.05 -10.68 -6.52
CA VAL A 127 -3.57 -10.60 -6.53
C VAL A 127 -3.02 -11.12 -7.84
N ILE A 128 -2.18 -10.31 -8.50
CA ILE A 128 -1.52 -10.67 -9.77
C ILE A 128 -0.02 -10.62 -9.54
N MET A 129 0.63 -11.78 -9.61
CA MET A 129 2.09 -11.87 -9.61
C MET A 129 2.61 -11.50 -11.01
N ASN A 130 3.37 -10.39 -11.13
CA ASN A 130 3.77 -9.87 -12.44
C ASN A 130 4.61 -10.87 -13.27
N HIS A 131 5.41 -11.73 -12.61
CA HIS A 131 6.16 -12.79 -13.31
C HIS A 131 5.24 -13.82 -13.99
N GLU A 132 4.03 -14.08 -13.45
CA GLU A 132 3.05 -14.97 -14.08
C GLU A 132 2.45 -14.33 -15.33
N THR A 133 2.22 -13.01 -15.32
CA THR A 133 1.77 -12.26 -16.50
C THR A 133 2.81 -12.31 -17.62
N TYR A 134 4.11 -12.23 -17.28
CA TYR A 134 5.19 -12.45 -18.25
C TYR A 134 5.24 -13.91 -18.73
N SER A 135 5.20 -14.87 -17.82
CA SER A 135 5.29 -16.31 -18.13
C SER A 135 4.16 -16.80 -19.01
N SER A 136 2.97 -16.24 -18.86
CA SER A 136 1.78 -16.55 -19.67
C SER A 136 1.77 -15.88 -21.04
N GLY A 137 2.78 -15.04 -21.35
CA GLY A 137 2.92 -14.36 -22.63
C GLY A 137 2.02 -13.14 -22.83
N GLN A 138 1.29 -12.68 -21.81
CA GLN A 138 0.41 -11.52 -21.93
C GLN A 138 1.16 -10.21 -22.22
N PHE A 139 2.44 -10.14 -21.86
CA PHE A 139 3.29 -9.00 -22.20
C PHE A 139 3.85 -9.04 -23.62
N ALA A 140 3.81 -10.19 -24.32
CA ALA A 140 4.54 -10.39 -25.58
C ALA A 140 4.21 -9.32 -26.65
N GLU A 141 2.93 -9.03 -26.87
CA GLU A 141 2.50 -8.01 -27.83
C GLU A 141 2.97 -6.60 -27.44
N LYS A 142 2.95 -6.28 -26.13
CA LYS A 142 3.41 -4.99 -25.63
C LYS A 142 4.93 -4.84 -25.69
N ILE A 143 5.67 -5.94 -25.48
CA ILE A 143 7.14 -5.96 -25.62
C ILE A 143 7.50 -5.76 -27.10
N ASP A 144 6.87 -6.49 -28.00
CA ASP A 144 7.08 -6.35 -29.45
C ASP A 144 6.85 -4.90 -29.90
N SER A 145 5.69 -4.35 -29.55
CA SER A 145 5.34 -2.96 -29.84
C SER A 145 6.31 -1.94 -29.22
N ALA A 146 6.81 -2.20 -28.02
CA ALA A 146 7.79 -1.32 -27.38
C ALA A 146 9.15 -1.38 -28.08
N ILE A 147 9.56 -2.54 -28.60
CA ILE A 147 10.80 -2.68 -29.36
C ILE A 147 10.69 -1.97 -30.72
N GLU A 148 9.57 -2.15 -31.41
CA GLU A 148 9.32 -1.48 -32.70
C GLU A 148 9.28 0.06 -32.57
N GLN A 149 8.86 0.58 -31.41
CA GLN A 149 8.69 2.02 -31.14
C GLN A 149 9.74 2.54 -30.12
N ALA A 150 10.92 1.91 -30.08
CA ALA A 150 11.95 2.21 -29.09
C ALA A 150 12.39 3.69 -29.08
N GLU A 151 12.53 4.29 -30.25
CA GLU A 151 12.98 5.71 -30.38
C GLU A 151 11.91 6.68 -29.86
N GLU A 152 10.65 6.46 -30.18
CA GLU A 152 9.54 7.28 -29.71
C GLU A 152 9.39 7.17 -28.18
N ILE A 153 9.58 5.96 -27.64
CA ILE A 153 9.55 5.76 -26.17
C ILE A 153 10.74 6.46 -25.50
N ARG A 154 11.92 6.39 -26.12
CA ARG A 154 13.11 7.14 -25.67
C ARG A 154 12.82 8.63 -25.58
N GLU A 155 12.32 9.23 -26.69
CA GLU A 155 11.99 10.64 -26.76
C GLU A 155 10.97 11.05 -25.69
N ILE A 156 9.92 10.26 -25.49
CA ILE A 156 8.92 10.48 -24.42
C ILE A 156 9.59 10.50 -23.04
N ILE A 157 10.42 9.51 -22.74
CA ILE A 157 11.06 9.40 -21.42
C ILE A 157 12.01 10.59 -21.21
N GLU A 158 12.89 10.90 -22.16
CA GLU A 158 13.87 11.98 -22.05
C GLU A 158 13.21 13.34 -21.96
N THR A 159 12.23 13.62 -22.82
CA THR A 159 11.53 14.90 -22.84
C THR A 159 10.74 15.16 -21.56
N ILE A 160 9.97 14.17 -21.08
CA ILE A 160 9.09 14.37 -19.94
C ILE A 160 9.85 14.29 -18.61
N SER A 161 10.79 13.36 -18.48
CA SER A 161 11.51 13.16 -17.22
C SER A 161 12.80 13.98 -17.09
N GLY A 162 13.29 14.54 -18.17
CA GLY A 162 14.60 15.22 -18.23
C GLY A 162 15.79 14.30 -18.00
N ARG A 163 15.63 12.99 -18.15
CA ARG A 163 16.71 12.00 -18.01
C ARG A 163 17.25 11.63 -19.37
N GLU A 164 18.55 11.70 -19.54
CA GLU A 164 19.23 11.11 -20.68
C GLU A 164 19.31 9.60 -20.50
N LEU A 165 18.87 8.83 -21.48
CA LEU A 165 18.99 7.37 -21.51
C LEU A 165 20.33 6.96 -22.14
N ASP A 166 20.91 5.85 -21.64
CA ASP A 166 22.14 5.29 -22.19
C ASP A 166 22.06 5.09 -23.71
N VAL A 167 23.15 5.27 -24.44
CA VAL A 167 23.19 5.09 -25.91
C VAL A 167 22.78 3.66 -26.31
N ASN A 168 23.07 2.67 -25.46
CA ASN A 168 22.72 1.27 -25.67
C ASN A 168 21.38 0.90 -25.00
N TRP A 169 20.61 1.90 -24.53
CA TRP A 169 19.32 1.61 -23.92
C TRP A 169 18.40 0.87 -24.87
N PHE A 170 17.76 -0.17 -24.35
CA PHE A 170 16.78 -0.97 -25.08
C PHE A 170 15.52 -1.16 -24.23
N PRO A 171 14.30 -1.16 -24.84
CA PRO A 171 13.05 -1.23 -24.10
C PRO A 171 12.70 -2.62 -23.57
N TYR A 172 13.66 -3.51 -23.47
CA TYR A 172 13.54 -4.83 -22.87
C TYR A 172 14.87 -5.22 -22.21
N LYS A 173 14.80 -5.79 -21.02
CA LYS A 173 15.94 -6.25 -20.24
C LYS A 173 15.90 -7.78 -20.16
N PRO A 174 16.68 -8.50 -20.95
CA PRO A 174 16.76 -9.96 -20.90
C PRO A 174 17.45 -10.42 -19.62
N LEU A 175 17.17 -11.64 -19.18
CA LEU A 175 17.93 -12.34 -18.17
C LEU A 175 19.18 -12.95 -18.80
N GLY A 176 20.34 -12.69 -18.22
CA GLY A 176 21.59 -13.33 -18.59
C GLY A 176 21.66 -14.78 -18.13
N SER A 177 22.78 -15.43 -18.41
CA SER A 177 22.99 -16.85 -18.10
C SER A 177 23.02 -17.16 -16.59
N ASP A 178 23.23 -16.15 -15.77
CA ASP A 178 23.20 -16.21 -14.30
C ASP A 178 21.83 -15.78 -13.71
N GLY A 179 20.84 -15.51 -14.56
CA GLY A 179 19.51 -15.05 -14.15
C GLY A 179 19.42 -13.57 -13.83
N SER A 180 20.51 -12.81 -13.92
CA SER A 180 20.54 -11.36 -13.67
C SER A 180 20.23 -10.55 -14.92
N MET A 181 19.56 -9.42 -14.77
CA MET A 181 19.37 -8.42 -15.83
C MET A 181 20.55 -7.44 -15.92
N ASP A 182 21.43 -7.42 -14.91
CA ASP A 182 22.53 -6.49 -14.84
C ASP A 182 23.70 -6.93 -15.72
N GLY A 183 24.25 -5.96 -16.49
CA GLY A 183 25.36 -6.22 -17.38
C GLY A 183 25.02 -7.09 -18.61
N VAL A 184 23.73 -7.15 -18.96
CA VAL A 184 23.26 -7.80 -20.19
C VAL A 184 23.07 -6.74 -21.27
N THR A 185 23.72 -6.94 -22.41
CA THR A 185 23.63 -6.06 -23.59
C THR A 185 22.82 -6.76 -24.67
N VAL A 186 21.78 -6.10 -25.18
CA VAL A 186 21.01 -6.59 -26.33
C VAL A 186 21.83 -6.41 -27.60
N THR A 187 21.93 -7.47 -28.40
CA THR A 187 22.69 -7.48 -29.64
C THR A 187 21.79 -7.53 -30.88
N GLY A 188 20.50 -7.82 -30.71
CA GLY A 188 19.54 -7.86 -31.82
C GLY A 188 18.16 -8.34 -31.37
N TYR A 189 17.18 -8.15 -32.25
CA TYR A 189 15.83 -8.65 -32.08
C TYR A 189 15.33 -9.32 -33.37
N GLU A 190 14.91 -10.56 -33.26
CA GLU A 190 14.22 -11.31 -34.30
C GLU A 190 13.01 -11.99 -33.68
N LYS A 191 11.83 -11.45 -33.95
CA LYS A 191 10.57 -11.84 -33.29
C LYS A 191 10.37 -13.36 -33.27
N PRO A 192 10.16 -14.00 -32.12
CA PRO A 192 9.94 -13.41 -30.78
C PRO A 192 11.21 -13.38 -29.89
N PHE A 193 12.41 -13.42 -30.45
CA PHE A 193 13.67 -13.61 -29.72
C PHE A 193 14.48 -12.31 -29.63
N VAL A 194 14.82 -11.90 -28.40
CA VAL A 194 15.80 -10.86 -28.13
C VAL A 194 17.16 -11.50 -27.89
N HIS A 195 18.14 -11.21 -28.75
CA HIS A 195 19.51 -11.72 -28.65
C HIS A 195 20.34 -10.83 -27.74
N TRP A 196 21.19 -11.43 -26.94
CA TRP A 196 21.97 -10.72 -25.96
C TRP A 196 23.34 -11.35 -25.70
N THR A 197 24.23 -10.55 -25.09
CA THR A 197 25.49 -10.99 -24.49
C THR A 197 25.54 -10.49 -23.06
N ASP A 198 25.83 -11.38 -22.09
CA ASP A 198 25.90 -11.06 -20.69
C ASP A 198 27.30 -10.59 -20.24
N ARG A 199 27.41 -10.18 -18.97
CA ARG A 199 28.66 -9.71 -18.33
C ARG A 199 29.77 -10.76 -18.30
N HIS A 200 29.46 -12.03 -18.51
CA HIS A 200 30.41 -13.15 -18.59
C HIS A 200 30.86 -13.43 -20.01
N GLY A 201 30.38 -12.66 -21.01
CA GLY A 201 30.67 -12.85 -22.42
C GLY A 201 29.89 -14.00 -23.07
N LYS A 202 28.90 -14.56 -22.37
CA LYS A 202 28.03 -15.59 -22.92
C LYS A 202 26.91 -14.96 -23.72
N SER A 203 26.67 -15.43 -24.93
CA SER A 203 25.57 -15.02 -25.77
C SER A 203 24.37 -15.97 -25.65
N GLY A 204 23.17 -15.41 -25.78
CA GLY A 204 21.92 -16.14 -25.68
C GLY A 204 20.76 -15.41 -26.36
N SER A 205 19.57 -15.94 -26.18
CA SER A 205 18.33 -15.33 -26.65
C SER A 205 17.22 -15.54 -25.64
N SER A 206 16.37 -14.53 -25.48
CA SER A 206 15.19 -14.51 -24.60
C SER A 206 13.92 -14.48 -25.44
N ASP A 207 12.99 -15.39 -25.16
CA ASP A 207 11.66 -15.43 -25.78
C ASP A 207 10.74 -14.42 -25.05
N ILE A 208 10.30 -13.38 -25.74
CA ILE A 208 9.42 -12.35 -25.18
C ILE A 208 8.04 -12.86 -24.73
N ARG A 209 7.68 -14.09 -25.07
CA ARG A 209 6.45 -14.76 -24.64
C ARG A 209 6.59 -15.47 -23.30
N LYS A 210 7.76 -15.35 -22.68
CA LYS A 210 8.11 -15.98 -21.41
C LYS A 210 8.73 -14.97 -20.45
N ALA A 211 8.83 -15.34 -19.18
CA ALA A 211 9.50 -14.53 -18.19
C ALA A 211 11.04 -14.62 -18.27
N GLU A 212 11.61 -14.52 -19.47
CA GLU A 212 13.04 -14.53 -19.75
C GLU A 212 13.65 -13.13 -19.83
N GLY A 213 12.94 -12.15 -19.33
CA GLY A 213 13.30 -10.73 -19.20
C GLY A 213 12.08 -9.89 -18.90
N LYS A 214 12.24 -8.58 -18.84
CA LYS A 214 11.14 -7.66 -18.60
C LYS A 214 11.32 -6.30 -19.29
N LEU A 215 10.23 -5.56 -19.43
CA LEU A 215 10.24 -4.15 -19.79
C LEU A 215 10.88 -3.31 -18.66
N PRO A 216 11.65 -2.25 -18.95
CA PRO A 216 12.01 -1.24 -17.97
C PRO A 216 10.78 -0.68 -17.27
N TRP A 217 10.90 -0.35 -15.97
CA TRP A 217 9.80 0.04 -15.09
C TRP A 217 8.76 1.00 -15.71
N ARG A 218 9.22 2.07 -16.36
CA ARG A 218 8.31 3.08 -16.93
C ARG A 218 7.46 2.53 -18.09
N ILE A 219 7.97 1.55 -18.82
CA ILE A 219 7.27 0.89 -19.93
C ILE A 219 6.40 -0.24 -19.41
N ASP A 220 6.93 -1.04 -18.48
CA ASP A 220 6.21 -2.12 -17.79
C ASP A 220 4.90 -1.62 -17.19
N TRP A 221 4.99 -0.54 -16.42
CA TRP A 221 3.82 0.08 -15.78
C TRP A 221 2.77 0.52 -16.80
N ALA A 222 3.18 1.19 -17.87
CA ALA A 222 2.31 1.63 -18.95
C ALA A 222 1.68 0.44 -19.71
N ALA A 223 2.44 -0.63 -19.95
CA ALA A 223 1.98 -1.84 -20.64
C ALA A 223 0.91 -2.57 -19.84
N ARG A 224 1.11 -2.77 -18.53
CA ARG A 224 0.17 -3.48 -17.67
C ARG A 224 -1.15 -2.73 -17.47
N TRP A 225 -1.17 -1.39 -17.60
CA TRP A 225 -2.42 -0.64 -17.64
C TRP A 225 -3.34 -1.13 -18.76
N GLY A 226 -2.77 -1.36 -19.96
CA GLY A 226 -3.50 -1.90 -21.09
C GLY A 226 -3.84 -3.38 -20.94
N ILE A 227 -2.88 -4.21 -20.48
CA ILE A 227 -3.07 -5.66 -20.32
C ILE A 227 -4.24 -5.96 -19.37
N HIS A 228 -4.33 -5.26 -18.24
CA HIS A 228 -5.34 -5.49 -17.23
C HIS A 228 -6.56 -4.56 -17.33
N GLY A 229 -6.57 -3.62 -18.30
CA GLY A 229 -7.67 -2.66 -18.51
C GLY A 229 -7.85 -1.72 -17.32
N ILE A 230 -6.76 -1.27 -16.71
CA ILE A 230 -6.77 -0.44 -15.51
C ILE A 230 -7.34 0.94 -15.82
N THR A 231 -8.38 1.36 -15.10
CA THR A 231 -9.03 2.65 -15.27
C THR A 231 -8.59 3.70 -14.24
N CYS A 232 -8.11 3.25 -13.08
CA CYS A 232 -7.59 4.12 -12.03
C CYS A 232 -6.51 3.39 -11.22
N GLU A 233 -5.34 4.01 -11.12
CA GLU A 233 -4.25 3.56 -10.24
C GLU A 233 -3.73 4.78 -9.49
N PRO A 234 -4.09 4.97 -8.22
CA PRO A 234 -3.51 6.01 -7.38
C PRO A 234 -2.00 5.84 -7.26
N ALA A 235 -1.25 6.90 -7.46
CA ALA A 235 0.21 6.86 -7.41
C ALA A 235 0.73 7.73 -6.28
N GLY A 236 1.76 7.28 -5.59
CA GLY A 236 2.51 8.09 -4.65
C GLY A 236 3.12 9.32 -5.33
N LYS A 237 3.35 10.38 -4.58
CA LYS A 237 3.91 11.65 -5.05
C LYS A 237 5.23 11.48 -5.82
N ASP A 238 6.06 10.51 -5.44
CA ASP A 238 7.32 10.17 -6.11
C ASP A 238 7.12 9.75 -7.58
N HIS A 239 6.03 9.04 -7.87
CA HIS A 239 5.66 8.64 -9.22
C HIS A 239 4.72 9.61 -9.91
N GLY A 240 3.84 10.27 -9.14
CA GLY A 240 2.79 11.15 -9.64
C GLY A 240 3.19 12.62 -9.80
N ALA A 241 4.38 13.05 -9.34
CA ALA A 241 4.87 14.41 -9.54
C ALA A 241 5.10 14.72 -11.02
N ALA A 242 5.16 16.00 -11.35
CA ALA A 242 5.46 16.45 -12.72
C ALA A 242 6.80 15.85 -13.21
N GLY A 243 6.80 15.26 -14.41
CA GLY A 243 7.94 14.51 -14.96
C GLY A 243 8.18 13.13 -14.33
N GLY A 244 7.31 12.70 -13.43
CA GLY A 244 7.38 11.38 -12.80
C GLY A 244 7.03 10.23 -13.74
N SER A 245 7.04 9.02 -13.16
CA SER A 245 6.77 7.80 -13.95
C SER A 245 5.35 7.76 -14.50
N PHE A 246 4.39 8.37 -13.80
CA PHE A 246 3.01 8.44 -14.28
C PHE A 246 2.88 9.29 -15.55
N ASP A 247 3.54 10.46 -15.56
CA ASP A 247 3.48 11.38 -16.72
C ASP A 247 4.14 10.79 -17.96
N THR A 248 5.22 10.02 -17.81
CA THR A 248 5.82 9.27 -18.94
C THR A 248 4.96 8.09 -19.35
N GLY A 249 4.30 7.42 -18.38
CA GLY A 249 3.45 6.26 -18.62
C GLY A 249 2.21 6.56 -19.46
N LEU A 250 1.60 7.75 -19.32
CA LEU A 250 0.39 8.12 -20.07
C LEU A 250 0.59 8.06 -21.59
N PRO A 251 1.58 8.77 -22.20
CA PRO A 251 1.82 8.70 -23.64
C PRO A 251 2.37 7.33 -24.07
N ILE A 252 3.20 6.65 -23.26
CA ILE A 252 3.69 5.30 -23.58
C ILE A 252 2.53 4.32 -23.66
N CYS A 253 1.56 4.35 -22.72
CA CYS A 253 0.39 3.47 -22.77
C CYS A 253 -0.41 3.66 -24.07
N LYS A 254 -0.59 4.91 -24.51
CA LYS A 254 -1.25 5.21 -25.79
C LYS A 254 -0.45 4.71 -26.99
N LEU A 255 0.85 4.91 -26.97
CA LEU A 255 1.77 4.41 -28.00
C LEU A 255 1.70 2.89 -28.11
N LEU A 256 1.57 2.18 -26.97
CA LEU A 256 1.36 0.74 -26.92
C LEU A 256 -0.09 0.32 -27.23
N GLY A 257 -0.93 1.20 -27.78
CA GLY A 257 -2.28 0.90 -28.25
C GLY A 257 -3.33 0.71 -27.15
N SER A 258 -3.14 1.33 -25.97
CA SER A 258 -4.07 1.21 -24.87
C SER A 258 -4.45 2.57 -24.30
N GLU A 259 -5.60 2.64 -23.62
CA GLU A 259 -6.05 3.86 -22.94
C GLU A 259 -5.48 3.94 -21.51
N PRO A 260 -4.73 4.98 -21.16
CA PRO A 260 -4.13 5.10 -19.83
C PRO A 260 -5.16 5.37 -18.74
N PRO A 261 -4.89 5.03 -17.46
CA PRO A 261 -5.79 5.29 -16.34
C PRO A 261 -5.94 6.77 -16.03
N SER A 262 -7.01 7.12 -15.32
CA SER A 262 -7.17 8.45 -14.73
C SER A 262 -6.11 8.69 -13.67
N LYS A 263 -5.35 9.77 -13.81
CA LYS A 263 -4.28 10.15 -12.88
C LYS A 263 -4.85 10.57 -11.53
N MET A 264 -4.38 9.95 -10.47
CA MET A 264 -4.61 10.34 -9.09
C MET A 264 -3.30 10.24 -8.31
N VAL A 265 -3.02 11.25 -7.50
CA VAL A 265 -1.76 11.33 -6.74
C VAL A 265 -2.08 11.48 -5.27
N TYR A 266 -1.36 10.74 -4.41
CA TYR A 266 -1.44 10.87 -2.97
C TYR A 266 -0.08 11.23 -2.37
N GLU A 267 -0.12 11.98 -1.27
CA GLU A 267 1.04 12.28 -0.44
C GLU A 267 1.35 11.09 0.49
N TRP A 268 2.59 10.96 0.93
CA TRP A 268 3.05 9.83 1.72
C TRP A 268 2.49 9.80 3.14
N ILE A 269 2.54 8.60 3.77
CA ILE A 269 2.57 8.48 5.22
C ILE A 269 4.03 8.57 5.64
N GLN A 270 4.30 9.42 6.64
CA GLN A 270 5.63 9.57 7.22
C GLN A 270 5.54 9.42 8.76
N VAL A 271 6.63 8.97 9.37
CA VAL A 271 6.75 8.97 10.83
C VAL A 271 7.08 10.38 11.28
N LYS A 272 6.32 10.93 12.22
CA LYS A 272 6.54 12.28 12.72
C LYS A 272 7.97 12.42 13.29
N GLY A 273 8.73 13.34 12.71
CA GLY A 273 10.11 13.62 13.13
C GLY A 273 11.20 12.77 12.46
N ALA A 274 10.84 11.74 11.67
CA ALA A 274 11.80 10.84 11.02
C ALA A 274 11.72 10.86 9.48
N GLY A 275 10.79 11.64 8.89
CA GLY A 275 10.61 11.69 7.43
C GLY A 275 9.87 10.48 6.85
N PRO A 276 9.95 10.26 5.53
CA PRO A 276 9.31 9.14 4.86
C PRO A 276 9.81 7.81 5.41
N MET A 277 8.90 6.85 5.61
CA MET A 277 9.27 5.49 6.00
C MET A 277 10.02 4.82 4.85
N SER A 278 11.05 4.06 5.21
CA SER A 278 11.79 3.23 4.27
C SER A 278 12.16 1.91 4.94
N SER A 279 11.84 0.80 4.31
CA SER A 279 12.20 -0.54 4.76
C SER A 279 13.71 -0.71 5.00
N SER A 280 14.52 0.14 4.37
CA SER A 280 15.98 0.10 4.49
C SER A 280 16.56 0.91 5.66
N SER A 281 15.76 1.69 6.40
CA SER A 281 16.22 2.56 7.49
C SER A 281 15.94 2.01 8.89
N GLY A 282 15.20 0.91 9.02
CA GLY A 282 14.87 0.29 10.31
C GLY A 282 13.91 1.08 11.18
N ASN A 283 13.39 2.22 10.70
CA ASN A 283 12.47 3.10 11.42
C ASN A 283 11.07 3.03 10.79
N THR A 284 10.50 1.81 10.79
CA THR A 284 9.21 1.53 10.16
C THR A 284 8.29 0.87 11.16
N VAL A 285 6.98 1.13 11.03
CA VAL A 285 5.93 0.37 11.69
C VAL A 285 5.32 -0.54 10.63
N GLY A 286 5.40 -1.85 10.86
CA GLY A 286 4.78 -2.84 10.00
C GLY A 286 3.26 -2.78 10.05
N PRO A 287 2.54 -3.24 9.01
CA PRO A 287 1.07 -3.28 9.02
C PRO A 287 0.51 -4.13 10.16
N ILE A 288 1.07 -5.31 10.40
CA ILE A 288 0.68 -6.20 11.51
C ILE A 288 0.95 -5.54 12.87
N GLU A 289 2.11 -4.88 13.01
CA GLU A 289 2.45 -4.14 14.22
C GLU A 289 1.45 -3.02 14.49
N ALA A 290 1.10 -2.23 13.47
CA ALA A 290 0.08 -1.19 13.58
C ALA A 290 -1.29 -1.75 13.99
N LEU A 291 -1.67 -2.91 13.44
CA LEU A 291 -2.91 -3.62 13.79
C LEU A 291 -2.89 -4.14 15.23
N ASN A 292 -1.73 -4.43 15.80
CA ASN A 292 -1.61 -4.78 17.22
C ASN A 292 -1.83 -3.59 18.17
N LEU A 293 -1.74 -2.35 17.65
CA LEU A 293 -1.90 -1.13 18.45
C LEU A 293 -3.32 -0.57 18.39
N VAL A 294 -3.94 -0.56 17.21
CA VAL A 294 -5.27 0.00 16.97
C VAL A 294 -6.14 -0.92 16.15
N PRO A 295 -7.48 -0.86 16.35
CA PRO A 295 -8.42 -1.60 15.52
C PRO A 295 -8.30 -1.26 14.02
N PRO A 296 -8.57 -2.24 13.12
CA PRO A 296 -8.41 -2.05 11.69
C PRO A 296 -9.29 -0.94 11.10
N GLU A 297 -10.49 -0.71 11.62
CA GLU A 297 -11.34 0.39 11.18
C GLU A 297 -10.73 1.77 11.47
N ILE A 298 -9.90 1.90 12.51
CA ILE A 298 -9.18 3.15 12.81
C ILE A 298 -8.01 3.34 11.84
N LEU A 299 -7.29 2.28 11.46
CA LEU A 299 -6.29 2.36 10.39
C LEU A 299 -6.93 2.75 9.05
N ARG A 300 -8.09 2.19 8.73
CA ARG A 300 -8.84 2.60 7.54
C ARG A 300 -9.28 4.05 7.62
N TYR A 301 -9.76 4.51 8.79
CA TYR A 301 -10.18 5.88 9.02
C TYR A 301 -9.02 6.87 8.85
N LEU A 302 -7.81 6.51 9.25
CA LEU A 302 -6.60 7.31 9.01
C LEU A 302 -6.46 7.72 7.53
N ILE A 303 -6.72 6.79 6.63
CA ILE A 303 -6.64 7.03 5.18
C ILE A 303 -7.91 7.72 4.66
N ALA A 304 -9.09 7.21 5.02
CA ALA A 304 -10.37 7.73 4.57
C ALA A 304 -10.60 9.19 5.00
N GLY A 305 -10.28 9.52 6.25
CA GLY A 305 -10.42 10.86 6.81
C GLY A 305 -9.40 11.87 6.30
N SER A 306 -8.34 11.40 5.64
CA SER A 306 -7.25 12.25 5.16
C SER A 306 -7.48 12.71 3.72
N LYS A 307 -7.03 13.93 3.41
CA LYS A 307 -6.99 14.42 2.03
C LYS A 307 -5.85 13.79 1.26
N MET A 308 -6.09 13.45 0.00
CA MET A 308 -5.07 12.81 -0.86
C MET A 308 -3.83 13.69 -1.06
N ASN A 309 -3.99 15.00 -1.16
CA ASN A 309 -2.92 15.97 -1.37
C ASN A 309 -2.23 16.44 -0.08
N ARG A 310 -2.39 15.71 1.03
CA ARG A 310 -1.70 15.97 2.29
C ARG A 310 -1.01 14.70 2.77
N HIS A 311 0.23 14.86 3.23
CA HIS A 311 0.91 13.77 3.93
C HIS A 311 0.17 13.45 5.23
N ILE A 312 0.28 12.21 5.63
CA ILE A 312 -0.22 11.72 6.91
C ILE A 312 0.99 11.56 7.83
N ASP A 313 1.03 12.34 8.90
CA ASP A 313 1.99 12.12 9.97
C ASP A 313 1.47 10.99 10.86
N PHE A 314 1.94 9.76 10.60
CA PHE A 314 1.64 8.66 11.48
C PHE A 314 2.45 8.81 12.75
N ASN A 315 1.74 9.03 13.84
CA ASN A 315 2.32 9.18 15.16
C ASN A 315 1.63 8.18 16.09
N THR A 316 2.38 7.20 16.54
CA THR A 316 1.92 6.19 17.50
C THR A 316 1.71 6.76 18.92
N GLY A 317 1.94 8.06 19.12
CA GLY A 317 1.75 8.78 20.36
C GLY A 317 0.37 9.43 20.51
N SER A 318 0.34 10.63 21.09
CA SER A 318 -0.89 11.36 21.42
C SER A 318 -1.82 11.63 20.23
N ALA A 319 -1.29 11.74 19.01
CA ALA A 319 -2.09 11.94 17.80
C ALA A 319 -2.95 10.71 17.47
N LEU A 320 -2.47 9.50 17.77
CA LEU A 320 -3.24 8.27 17.59
C LEU A 320 -4.44 8.22 18.55
N PHE A 321 -4.26 8.64 19.79
CA PHE A 321 -5.39 8.80 20.74
C PHE A 321 -6.45 9.75 20.19
N GLN A 322 -6.03 10.91 19.67
CA GLN A 322 -6.97 11.92 19.14
C GLN A 322 -7.75 11.39 17.94
N MET A 323 -7.08 10.68 17.02
CA MET A 323 -7.72 10.09 15.85
C MET A 323 -8.72 9.01 16.25
N ALA A 324 -8.34 8.14 17.18
CA ALA A 324 -9.20 7.10 17.69
C ALA A 324 -10.43 7.68 18.41
N ASP A 325 -10.24 8.69 19.26
CA ASP A 325 -11.33 9.37 19.95
C ASP A 325 -12.23 10.14 18.99
N GLU A 326 -11.69 10.71 17.91
CA GLU A 326 -12.48 11.32 16.82
C GLU A 326 -13.35 10.30 16.12
N TYR A 327 -12.77 9.14 15.74
CA TYR A 327 -13.52 8.06 15.13
C TYR A 327 -14.68 7.60 16.01
N GLU A 328 -14.43 7.34 17.31
CA GLU A 328 -15.46 6.93 18.27
C GLU A 328 -16.58 7.97 18.41
N ARG A 329 -16.21 9.25 18.45
CA ARG A 329 -17.20 10.34 18.49
C ARG A 329 -18.08 10.32 17.26
N LEU A 330 -17.53 10.08 16.06
CA LEU A 330 -18.31 9.99 14.83
C LEU A 330 -19.19 8.74 14.78
N VAL A 331 -18.79 7.65 15.42
CA VAL A 331 -19.66 6.45 15.57
C VAL A 331 -20.81 6.74 16.52
N SER A 332 -20.57 7.44 17.63
CA SER A 332 -21.59 7.78 18.65
C SER A 332 -22.56 8.85 18.19
N ASP A 333 -22.07 9.82 17.42
CA ASP A 333 -22.85 10.95 16.89
C ASP A 333 -22.55 11.07 15.39
N PRO A 334 -23.16 10.21 14.55
CA PRO A 334 -22.91 10.19 13.13
C PRO A 334 -23.28 11.52 12.46
N PRO A 335 -22.43 12.02 11.55
CA PRO A 335 -22.71 13.24 10.83
C PRO A 335 -23.96 13.07 9.97
N ASN A 336 -24.93 13.99 10.13
CA ASN A 336 -26.13 14.03 9.32
C ASN A 336 -26.05 15.18 8.28
N PRO A 337 -25.69 14.91 7.03
CA PRO A 337 -25.57 15.93 5.98
C PRO A 337 -26.92 16.52 5.53
N ASP A 338 -28.03 15.84 5.84
CA ASP A 338 -29.39 16.25 5.42
C ASP A 338 -30.04 17.19 6.42
N ASN A 339 -29.37 17.49 7.54
CA ASN A 339 -29.85 18.47 8.51
C ASN A 339 -29.91 19.87 7.85
N GLU A 340 -31.11 20.45 7.83
CA GLU A 340 -31.39 21.73 7.17
C GLU A 340 -30.72 22.92 7.83
N ASP A 341 -30.42 22.84 9.13
CA ASP A 341 -29.79 23.90 9.93
C ASP A 341 -28.29 24.06 9.64
N LEU A 342 -27.68 23.13 8.87
CA LEU A 342 -26.27 23.20 8.56
C LEU A 342 -25.93 24.30 7.55
N THR A 343 -24.92 25.08 7.87
CA THR A 343 -24.27 25.97 6.88
C THR A 343 -23.66 25.14 5.75
N LYS A 344 -23.45 25.74 4.58
CA LYS A 344 -22.83 25.08 3.43
C LYS A 344 -21.50 24.40 3.81
N ARG A 345 -20.67 25.05 4.64
CA ARG A 345 -19.38 24.51 5.11
C ARG A 345 -19.58 23.27 6.00
N GLN A 346 -20.53 23.34 6.94
CA GLN A 346 -20.84 22.22 7.84
C GLN A 346 -21.41 21.04 7.08
N ARG A 347 -22.29 21.29 6.09
CA ARG A 347 -22.85 20.23 5.22
C ARG A 347 -21.75 19.53 4.41
N VAL A 348 -20.81 20.28 3.82
CA VAL A 348 -19.66 19.68 3.11
C VAL A 348 -18.80 18.85 4.06
N ALA A 349 -18.57 19.32 5.28
CA ALA A 349 -17.82 18.54 6.28
C ALA A 349 -18.57 17.25 6.66
N ALA A 350 -19.87 17.33 6.92
CA ALA A 350 -20.72 16.17 7.27
C ALA A 350 -20.70 15.11 6.14
N ILE A 351 -20.84 15.51 4.88
CA ILE A 351 -20.73 14.60 3.72
C ILE A 351 -19.35 13.91 3.67
N THR A 352 -18.28 14.68 3.89
CA THR A 352 -16.92 14.13 3.84
C THR A 352 -16.71 13.14 4.99
N GLN A 353 -17.14 13.48 6.20
CA GLN A 353 -17.03 12.61 7.38
C GLN A 353 -17.89 11.35 7.23
N SER A 354 -19.12 11.47 6.71
CA SER A 354 -19.99 10.31 6.43
C SER A 354 -19.34 9.35 5.44
N GLY A 355 -18.73 9.88 4.35
CA GLY A 355 -17.96 9.07 3.40
C GLY A 355 -16.75 8.39 4.05
N ALA A 356 -16.00 9.10 4.88
CA ALA A 356 -14.87 8.53 5.61
C ALA A 356 -15.30 7.41 6.56
N MET A 357 -16.38 7.59 7.32
CA MET A 357 -16.94 6.56 8.21
C MET A 357 -17.39 5.32 7.45
N ARG A 358 -18.12 5.49 6.34
CA ARG A 358 -18.54 4.39 5.47
C ARG A 358 -17.36 3.57 4.93
N LEU A 359 -16.32 4.24 4.44
CA LEU A 359 -15.14 3.59 3.86
C LEU A 359 -14.17 3.02 4.91
N SER A 360 -14.32 3.42 6.18
CA SER A 360 -13.53 2.87 7.28
C SER A 360 -14.01 1.50 7.74
N GLN A 361 -15.21 1.07 7.35
CA GLN A 361 -15.73 -0.23 7.78
C GLN A 361 -14.95 -1.37 7.13
N ILE A 362 -14.65 -2.42 7.91
CA ILE A 362 -13.94 -3.61 7.42
C ILE A 362 -14.76 -4.27 6.31
N LYS A 363 -16.04 -4.48 6.56
CA LYS A 363 -16.96 -5.01 5.56
C LYS A 363 -17.75 -3.88 4.91
N ARG A 364 -17.74 -3.81 3.56
CA ARG A 364 -18.53 -2.84 2.81
C ARG A 364 -20.02 -2.99 3.16
N GLY A 365 -20.66 -1.86 3.42
CA GLY A 365 -22.11 -1.81 3.73
C GLY A 365 -22.47 -2.27 5.14
N SER A 366 -21.51 -2.56 6.01
CA SER A 366 -21.80 -2.78 7.43
C SER A 366 -21.95 -1.46 8.16
N ASP A 367 -22.76 -1.47 9.22
CA ASP A 367 -22.78 -0.38 10.17
C ASP A 367 -21.45 -0.25 10.91
N PRO A 368 -21.11 0.95 11.40
CA PRO A 368 -19.98 1.12 12.28
C PRO A 368 -20.09 0.19 13.50
N VAL A 369 -18.92 -0.31 13.95
CA VAL A 369 -18.86 -1.12 15.16
C VAL A 369 -19.48 -0.33 16.32
N ASP A 370 -20.23 -1.01 17.20
CA ASP A 370 -20.90 -0.41 18.34
C ASP A 370 -20.01 0.59 19.07
N SER A 371 -20.51 1.79 19.20
CA SER A 371 -19.81 2.84 19.93
C SER A 371 -19.54 2.42 21.37
N LEU A 372 -18.34 2.70 21.83
CA LEU A 372 -17.97 2.54 23.24
C LEU A 372 -18.52 3.65 24.14
N ALA A 373 -19.52 4.36 23.68
CA ALA A 373 -20.18 5.54 24.26
C ALA A 373 -19.58 5.99 25.63
N GLY A 374 -18.74 7.01 25.59
CA GLY A 374 -18.15 7.59 26.79
C GLY A 374 -16.83 6.99 27.27
N VAL A 375 -16.33 5.92 26.64
CA VAL A 375 -14.98 5.39 26.92
C VAL A 375 -14.02 5.84 25.82
N THR A 376 -13.26 6.89 26.08
CA THR A 376 -12.22 7.36 25.16
C THR A 376 -10.99 6.45 25.20
N PHE A 377 -10.20 6.43 24.13
CA PHE A 377 -8.91 5.72 24.12
C PHE A 377 -7.98 6.20 25.23
N ARG A 378 -7.97 7.51 25.51
CA ARG A 378 -7.18 8.08 26.60
C ARG A 378 -7.63 7.57 27.97
N HIS A 379 -8.94 7.46 28.22
CA HIS A 379 -9.47 6.91 29.47
C HIS A 379 -9.11 5.42 29.61
N LEU A 380 -9.26 4.66 28.52
CA LEU A 380 -8.89 3.24 28.51
C LEU A 380 -7.39 3.05 28.75
N ALA A 381 -6.53 3.88 28.13
CA ALA A 381 -5.08 3.86 28.35
C ALA A 381 -4.70 4.14 29.81
N MET A 382 -5.39 5.08 30.46
CA MET A 382 -5.19 5.37 31.89
C MET A 382 -5.56 4.16 32.74
N LEU A 383 -6.74 3.58 32.55
CA LEU A 383 -7.19 2.43 33.33
C LEU A 383 -6.30 1.20 33.08
N ALA A 384 -5.90 0.93 31.84
CA ALA A 384 -5.05 -0.20 31.50
C ALA A 384 -3.64 -0.12 32.11
N GLN A 385 -3.14 1.08 32.41
CA GLN A 385 -1.86 1.25 33.11
C GLN A 385 -2.01 1.08 34.64
N ILE A 386 -3.14 1.48 35.22
CA ILE A 386 -3.35 1.45 36.69
C ILE A 386 -3.87 0.09 37.15
N LYS A 387 -4.67 -0.58 36.32
CA LYS A 387 -5.31 -1.86 36.64
C LYS A 387 -4.58 -3.02 35.96
N THR A 388 -4.19 -4.01 36.72
CA THR A 388 -3.44 -5.18 36.24
C THR A 388 -4.33 -6.23 35.55
N SER A 389 -5.59 -6.36 36.01
CA SER A 389 -6.56 -7.27 35.40
C SER A 389 -7.61 -6.55 34.57
N ASP A 390 -8.14 -7.23 33.56
CA ASP A 390 -9.21 -6.69 32.72
C ASP A 390 -10.51 -6.54 33.54
N ASP A 391 -10.78 -7.46 34.48
CA ASP A 391 -11.94 -7.38 35.34
C ASP A 391 -11.93 -6.12 36.20
N ASP A 392 -10.76 -5.67 36.65
CA ASP A 392 -10.62 -4.40 37.40
C ASP A 392 -10.87 -3.18 36.52
N VAL A 393 -10.46 -3.25 35.23
CA VAL A 393 -10.78 -2.21 34.25
C VAL A 393 -12.29 -2.14 34.04
N TRP A 394 -12.93 -3.31 33.79
CA TRP A 394 -14.39 -3.36 33.61
C TRP A 394 -15.16 -2.89 34.84
N ASN A 395 -14.69 -3.25 36.03
CA ASN A 395 -15.30 -2.80 37.26
C ASN A 395 -15.16 -1.29 37.44
N SER A 396 -14.01 -0.72 37.14
CA SER A 396 -13.78 0.74 37.20
C SER A 396 -14.71 1.48 36.23
N LEU A 397 -14.91 0.97 35.02
CA LEU A 397 -15.83 1.55 34.03
C LEU A 397 -17.31 1.45 34.48
N ARG A 398 -17.70 0.37 35.18
CA ARG A 398 -19.06 0.26 35.76
C ARG A 398 -19.27 1.26 36.90
N ILE A 399 -18.32 1.38 37.79
CA ILE A 399 -18.40 2.31 38.92
C ILE A 399 -18.50 3.77 38.42
N SER A 400 -17.76 4.11 37.38
CA SER A 400 -17.79 5.45 36.78
C SER A 400 -18.96 5.69 35.81
N GLY A 401 -19.83 4.69 35.60
CA GLY A 401 -21.01 4.81 34.74
C GLY A 401 -20.73 4.77 33.24
N HIS A 402 -19.50 4.41 32.83
CA HIS A 402 -19.11 4.28 31.41
C HIS A 402 -19.45 2.91 30.82
N LEU A 403 -19.73 1.92 31.64
CA LEU A 403 -20.10 0.58 31.21
C LEU A 403 -21.31 0.09 31.99
N SER A 404 -22.36 -0.32 31.27
CA SER A 404 -23.51 -1.03 31.81
C SER A 404 -23.46 -2.50 31.41
N GLY A 405 -23.30 -3.40 32.39
CA GLY A 405 -23.25 -4.83 32.16
C GLY A 405 -21.86 -5.39 31.80
N LYS A 406 -21.80 -6.34 30.85
CA LYS A 406 -20.55 -6.94 30.37
C LYS A 406 -19.98 -6.11 29.20
N PRO A 407 -18.64 -6.06 29.07
CA PRO A 407 -18.03 -5.42 27.91
C PRO A 407 -18.41 -6.18 26.62
N ASN A 408 -18.68 -5.44 25.55
CA ASN A 408 -18.88 -6.03 24.23
C ASN A 408 -17.53 -6.44 23.63
N SER A 409 -17.55 -7.18 22.53
CA SER A 409 -16.34 -7.68 21.86
C SER A 409 -15.43 -6.53 21.34
N ALA A 410 -16.02 -5.42 20.91
CA ALA A 410 -15.27 -4.25 20.47
C ALA A 410 -14.46 -3.64 21.63
N LEU A 411 -15.07 -3.44 22.79
CA LEU A 411 -14.38 -2.90 23.97
C LEU A 411 -13.28 -3.85 24.48
N GLN A 412 -13.53 -5.18 24.45
CA GLN A 412 -12.53 -6.18 24.82
C GLN A 412 -11.31 -6.10 23.88
N ASN A 413 -11.55 -6.08 22.55
CA ASN A 413 -10.50 -5.96 21.56
C ASN A 413 -9.69 -4.65 21.72
N ARG A 414 -10.37 -3.55 22.04
CA ARG A 414 -9.68 -2.26 22.28
C ARG A 414 -8.80 -2.29 23.52
N LEU A 415 -9.23 -2.96 24.60
CA LEU A 415 -8.41 -3.10 25.80
C LEU A 415 -7.17 -3.96 25.54
N GLU A 416 -7.32 -5.08 24.82
CA GLU A 416 -6.21 -5.94 24.41
C GLU A 416 -5.17 -5.16 23.61
N ARG A 417 -5.58 -4.45 22.56
CA ARG A 417 -4.69 -3.61 21.74
C ARG A 417 -4.07 -2.46 22.56
N MET A 418 -4.81 -1.88 23.48
CA MET A 418 -4.29 -0.85 24.38
C MET A 418 -3.18 -1.40 25.29
N ARG A 419 -3.32 -2.62 25.81
CA ARG A 419 -2.26 -3.28 26.59
C ARG A 419 -1.03 -3.58 25.74
N ASN A 420 -1.22 -4.05 24.50
CA ASN A 420 -0.14 -4.25 23.54
C ASN A 420 0.60 -2.92 23.29
N TRP A 421 -0.15 -1.85 23.09
CA TRP A 421 0.43 -0.53 22.84
C TRP A 421 1.22 -0.03 24.06
N ILE A 422 0.66 -0.10 25.28
CA ILE A 422 1.35 0.29 26.53
C ILE A 422 2.65 -0.49 26.72
N GLY A 423 2.68 -1.77 26.34
CA GLY A 423 3.84 -2.63 26.42
C GLY A 423 4.87 -2.41 25.31
N SER A 424 4.53 -1.67 24.24
CA SER A 424 5.40 -1.45 23.08
C SER A 424 6.31 -0.22 23.27
N ILE A 425 7.34 -0.12 22.42
CA ILE A 425 8.20 1.06 22.31
C ILE A 425 7.47 2.28 21.73
N HIS A 426 6.29 2.08 21.16
CA HIS A 426 5.48 3.09 20.50
C HIS A 426 4.55 3.85 21.45
N PHE A 427 4.44 3.41 22.72
CA PHE A 427 3.60 4.12 23.68
C PHE A 427 4.25 5.44 24.10
N PRO A 428 3.52 6.58 24.04
CA PRO A 428 4.11 7.89 24.28
C PRO A 428 4.53 8.05 25.76
N GLU A 429 5.74 8.53 25.99
CA GLU A 429 6.30 8.74 27.32
C GLU A 429 5.47 9.74 28.13
N ASP A 430 4.92 10.76 27.49
CA ASP A 430 4.06 11.78 28.12
C ASP A 430 2.68 11.25 28.54
N ALA A 431 2.30 10.06 28.06
CA ALA A 431 1.08 9.37 28.47
C ALA A 431 1.34 8.25 29.49
N ARG A 432 2.60 7.95 29.83
CA ARG A 432 2.95 6.94 30.85
C ARG A 432 2.61 7.43 32.23
N ILE A 433 1.97 6.57 33.03
CA ILE A 433 1.60 6.83 34.41
C ILE A 433 2.63 6.17 35.31
N ASN A 434 3.31 6.99 36.09
CA ASN A 434 4.19 6.51 37.16
C ASN A 434 3.36 6.35 38.45
N ILE A 435 3.11 5.11 38.84
CA ILE A 435 2.42 4.79 40.09
C ILE A 435 3.45 4.83 41.20
N GLN A 436 3.38 5.86 42.05
CA GLN A 436 4.17 5.91 43.30
C GLN A 436 3.59 4.89 44.29
N LYS A 437 4.43 3.97 44.77
CA LYS A 437 4.04 2.94 45.75
C LYS A 437 4.01 3.44 47.17
N GLU A 438 4.64 4.58 47.43
CA GLU A 438 4.67 5.24 48.73
C GLU A 438 4.28 6.71 48.55
N ILE A 439 3.40 7.20 49.40
CA ILE A 439 3.08 8.63 49.47
C ILE A 439 4.17 9.24 50.33
N ASP A 440 5.01 10.13 49.79
CA ASP A 440 5.88 10.96 50.60
C ASP A 440 5.00 11.78 51.53
N GLU A 441 5.05 11.46 52.81
CA GLU A 441 4.45 12.28 53.86
C GLU A 441 5.26 13.58 54.02
N ASN A 442 4.92 14.61 53.22
CA ASN A 442 5.37 15.99 53.43
C ASN A 442 4.18 16.92 53.55
#